data_61aa3d83424dd78c2ceb1dd9255be6b8
#
_entry.id   61aa3d83424dd78c2ceb1dd9255be6b8
#
_cell.length_a   1.000
_cell.length_b   1.000
_cell.length_c   1.000
_cell.angle_alpha   90.00
_cell.angle_beta   90.00
_cell.angle_gamma   90.00
#
_symmetry.space_group_name_H-M   'P 1'
#
loop_
_entity.id
_entity.type
_entity.pdbx_description
1 polymer ?
#
loop_
_entity_poly.entity_id
_entity_poly.type
_entity_poly.pdbx_seq_one_letter_code
_entity_poly.pdbx_strand_id
1 'polypeptide(L)'
;MKKYVVMGGLFFLVCFVGSAVANEIDGFIKQLTKGNPTQRLVAAKALGEKKDGRAVIPLVTALKKDANWNVRLSAEDALVKIGSPSVEPLVQLLKEEKSCFVRRRSARAVKEIKDPCAAEGLVKAAATDADCCVRRFAARGLADINDPKASEFLDEEMMKKNLEIISGAYPYYIRRGVPGSEDILVEALKECFYNKKMVSDFACCGNEKLKQAADEITKKRGYTIPSDWSGPKWGKI
;
A
#
# COMPACT_ATOMS: atom_id res chain seq x y z
N MET A 1 -30.70 49.59 3.24
CA MET A 1 -31.19 48.20 3.20
C MET A 1 -30.75 47.50 1.90
N LYS A 2 -29.47 47.23 1.67
CA LYS A 2 -28.98 46.51 0.47
C LYS A 2 -27.71 45.64 0.71
N LYS A 3 -27.53 45.05 1.90
CA LYS A 3 -26.34 44.23 2.19
C LYS A 3 -26.62 42.76 2.56
N TYR A 4 -27.85 42.28 2.55
CA TYR A 4 -28.18 40.92 3.00
C TYR A 4 -28.57 39.93 1.88
N VAL A 5 -28.64 40.37 0.63
CA VAL A 5 -29.07 39.50 -0.50
C VAL A 5 -27.92 38.65 -1.08
N VAL A 6 -26.66 39.04 -0.88
CA VAL A 6 -25.51 38.33 -1.47
C VAL A 6 -25.08 37.10 -0.65
N MET A 7 -25.30 37.08 0.68
CA MET A 7 -24.96 35.92 1.51
C MET A 7 -25.90 34.71 1.33
N GLY A 8 -27.17 34.96 1.03
CA GLY A 8 -28.14 33.89 0.81
C GLY A 8 -27.88 33.07 -0.45
N GLY A 9 -27.38 33.71 -1.52
CA GLY A 9 -27.07 33.03 -2.79
C GLY A 9 -25.90 32.06 -2.72
N LEU A 10 -24.87 32.42 -1.98
CA LEU A 10 -23.68 31.54 -1.82
C LEU A 10 -23.98 30.31 -0.95
N PHE A 11 -24.77 30.49 0.10
CA PHE A 11 -25.19 29.40 0.98
C PHE A 11 -26.16 28.42 0.27
N PHE A 12 -27.06 28.95 -0.57
CA PHE A 12 -27.96 28.12 -1.39
C PHE A 12 -27.22 27.35 -2.48
N LEU A 13 -26.19 27.96 -3.10
CA LEU A 13 -25.38 27.31 -4.13
C LEU A 13 -24.53 26.17 -3.53
N VAL A 14 -23.92 26.38 -2.36
CA VAL A 14 -23.12 25.35 -1.66
C VAL A 14 -24.02 24.20 -1.21
N CYS A 15 -25.23 24.44 -0.71
CA CYS A 15 -26.14 23.36 -0.33
C CYS A 15 -26.67 22.59 -1.55
N PHE A 16 -26.89 23.25 -2.69
CA PHE A 16 -27.37 22.58 -3.90
C PHE A 16 -26.29 21.71 -4.56
N VAL A 17 -25.06 22.18 -4.61
CA VAL A 17 -23.92 21.40 -5.11
C VAL A 17 -23.63 20.20 -4.18
N GLY A 18 -23.71 20.39 -2.87
CA GLY A 18 -23.52 19.32 -1.89
C GLY A 18 -24.56 18.21 -2.03
N SER A 19 -25.83 18.54 -2.27
CA SER A 19 -26.89 17.54 -2.45
C SER A 19 -26.77 16.78 -3.78
N ALA A 20 -26.34 17.44 -4.86
CA ALA A 20 -26.12 16.79 -6.16
C ALA A 20 -24.95 15.79 -6.11
N VAL A 21 -23.85 16.16 -5.47
CA VAL A 21 -22.68 15.27 -5.27
C VAL A 21 -23.05 14.10 -4.36
N ALA A 22 -23.80 14.33 -3.29
CA ALA A 22 -24.29 13.27 -2.42
C ALA A 22 -25.11 12.23 -3.20
N ASN A 23 -26.00 12.69 -4.06
CA ASN A 23 -26.87 11.84 -4.88
C ASN A 23 -26.08 11.04 -5.93
N GLU A 24 -25.00 11.61 -6.48
CA GLU A 24 -24.11 10.94 -7.43
C GLU A 24 -23.35 9.78 -6.77
N ILE A 25 -22.78 10.00 -5.56
CA ILE A 25 -22.07 8.96 -4.81
C ILE A 25 -23.01 7.79 -4.47
N ASP A 26 -24.22 8.08 -4.00
CA ASP A 26 -25.21 7.06 -3.68
C ASP A 26 -25.63 6.27 -4.93
N GLY A 27 -25.68 6.93 -6.10
CA GLY A 27 -25.90 6.29 -7.39
C GLY A 27 -24.79 5.28 -7.73
N PHE A 28 -23.52 5.64 -7.57
CA PHE A 28 -22.38 4.72 -7.79
C PHE A 28 -22.34 3.60 -6.76
N ILE A 29 -22.65 3.86 -5.49
CA ILE A 29 -22.74 2.80 -4.46
C ILE A 29 -23.84 1.80 -4.85
N LYS A 30 -24.98 2.26 -5.33
CA LYS A 30 -26.05 1.39 -5.83
C LYS A 30 -25.61 0.57 -7.04
N GLN A 31 -24.89 1.18 -7.99
CA GLN A 31 -24.33 0.45 -9.14
C GLN A 31 -23.29 -0.58 -8.71
N LEU A 32 -22.39 -0.26 -7.77
CA LEU A 32 -21.39 -1.18 -7.24
C LEU A 32 -22.03 -2.40 -6.59
N THR A 33 -23.16 -2.23 -5.92
CA THR A 33 -23.81 -3.32 -5.17
C THR A 33 -24.79 -4.15 -6.01
N LYS A 34 -25.49 -3.55 -6.98
CA LYS A 34 -26.61 -4.17 -7.71
C LYS A 34 -26.42 -4.23 -9.23
N GLY A 35 -25.37 -3.62 -9.77
CA GLY A 35 -25.12 -3.56 -11.20
C GLY A 35 -24.59 -4.89 -11.77
N ASN A 36 -24.56 -4.99 -13.10
CA ASN A 36 -23.81 -6.04 -13.78
C ASN A 36 -22.29 -5.84 -13.59
N PRO A 37 -21.44 -6.82 -13.94
CA PRO A 37 -19.99 -6.73 -13.71
C PRO A 37 -19.33 -5.47 -14.28
N THR A 38 -19.72 -5.02 -15.46
CA THR A 38 -19.21 -3.81 -16.10
C THR A 38 -19.62 -2.56 -15.32
N GLN A 39 -20.88 -2.47 -14.91
CA GLN A 39 -21.38 -1.37 -14.10
C GLN A 39 -20.68 -1.30 -12.73
N ARG A 40 -20.49 -2.45 -12.06
CA ARG A 40 -19.76 -2.52 -10.79
C ARG A 40 -18.32 -2.05 -10.93
N LEU A 41 -17.64 -2.46 -12.03
CA LEU A 41 -16.28 -2.03 -12.34
C LEU A 41 -16.19 -0.51 -12.53
N VAL A 42 -17.08 0.07 -13.33
CA VAL A 42 -17.13 1.52 -13.58
C VAL A 42 -17.43 2.28 -12.28
N ALA A 43 -18.41 1.80 -11.50
CA ALA A 43 -18.76 2.38 -10.23
C ALA A 43 -17.61 2.37 -9.21
N ALA A 44 -16.88 1.25 -9.09
CA ALA A 44 -15.72 1.19 -8.21
C ALA A 44 -14.66 2.23 -8.58
N LYS A 45 -14.34 2.37 -9.87
CA LYS A 45 -13.40 3.40 -10.35
C LYS A 45 -13.89 4.82 -10.05
N ALA A 46 -15.15 5.11 -10.35
CA ALA A 46 -15.73 6.43 -10.11
C ALA A 46 -15.72 6.80 -8.62
N LEU A 47 -16.05 5.87 -7.74
CA LEU A 47 -16.00 6.08 -6.28
C LEU A 47 -14.58 6.39 -5.80
N GLY A 48 -13.56 5.74 -6.35
CA GLY A 48 -12.17 6.04 -6.06
C GLY A 48 -11.76 7.47 -6.48
N GLU A 49 -12.21 7.93 -7.65
CA GLU A 49 -11.93 9.30 -8.13
C GLU A 49 -12.64 10.37 -7.28
N LYS A 50 -13.83 10.08 -6.77
CA LYS A 50 -14.58 10.98 -5.89
C LYS A 50 -13.97 11.10 -4.50
N LYS A 51 -13.18 10.13 -4.05
CA LYS A 51 -12.53 10.08 -2.73
C LYS A 51 -13.46 10.31 -1.55
N ASP A 52 -14.71 9.87 -1.65
CA ASP A 52 -15.72 10.04 -0.61
C ASP A 52 -15.69 8.86 0.36
N GLY A 53 -15.54 9.13 1.66
CA GLY A 53 -15.45 8.10 2.70
C GLY A 53 -16.69 7.20 2.80
N ARG A 54 -17.86 7.64 2.34
CA ARG A 54 -19.08 6.81 2.30
C ARG A 54 -18.94 5.58 1.41
N ALA A 55 -18.02 5.64 0.43
CA ALA A 55 -17.75 4.53 -0.47
C ALA A 55 -16.89 3.42 0.17
N VAL A 56 -16.22 3.68 1.29
CA VAL A 56 -15.24 2.75 1.89
C VAL A 56 -15.86 1.38 2.18
N ILE A 57 -16.95 1.32 2.93
CA ILE A 57 -17.56 0.04 3.31
C ILE A 57 -18.13 -0.72 2.09
N PRO A 58 -18.84 -0.09 1.14
CA PRO A 58 -19.20 -0.74 -0.11
C PRO A 58 -18.01 -1.29 -0.90
N LEU A 59 -16.90 -0.55 -1.00
CA LEU A 59 -15.69 -0.99 -1.70
C LEU A 59 -14.98 -2.13 -0.98
N VAL A 60 -14.90 -2.10 0.35
CA VAL A 60 -14.39 -3.20 1.18
C VAL A 60 -15.21 -4.48 0.94
N THR A 61 -16.53 -4.34 0.85
CA THR A 61 -17.42 -5.47 0.55
C THR A 61 -17.16 -6.02 -0.86
N ALA A 62 -16.98 -5.15 -1.85
CA ALA A 62 -16.65 -5.55 -3.21
C ALA A 62 -15.27 -6.23 -3.29
N LEU A 63 -14.23 -5.69 -2.63
CA LEU A 63 -12.90 -6.31 -2.54
C LEU A 63 -12.98 -7.73 -1.97
N LYS A 64 -13.78 -7.93 -0.95
CA LYS A 64 -13.93 -9.19 -0.24
C LYS A 64 -14.75 -10.23 -1.00
N LYS A 65 -15.86 -9.84 -1.61
CA LYS A 65 -16.92 -10.77 -2.04
C LYS A 65 -17.32 -10.69 -3.52
N ASP A 66 -16.87 -9.69 -4.29
CA ASP A 66 -17.31 -9.61 -5.69
C ASP A 66 -16.85 -10.85 -6.47
N ALA A 67 -17.75 -11.42 -7.27
CA ALA A 67 -17.45 -12.58 -8.09
C ALA A 67 -16.46 -12.25 -9.22
N ASN A 68 -16.45 -11.00 -9.70
CA ASN A 68 -15.59 -10.55 -10.77
C ASN A 68 -14.25 -10.02 -10.22
N TRP A 69 -13.16 -10.64 -10.67
CA TRP A 69 -11.81 -10.28 -10.27
C TRP A 69 -11.45 -8.81 -10.53
N ASN A 70 -11.83 -8.27 -11.71
CA ASN A 70 -11.52 -6.88 -12.06
C ASN A 70 -12.26 -5.87 -11.16
N VAL A 71 -13.45 -6.23 -10.68
CA VAL A 71 -14.17 -5.41 -9.70
C VAL A 71 -13.42 -5.40 -8.36
N ARG A 72 -12.93 -6.55 -7.89
CA ARG A 72 -12.10 -6.62 -6.66
C ARG A 72 -10.85 -5.75 -6.79
N LEU A 73 -10.15 -5.80 -7.93
CA LEU A 73 -8.97 -4.95 -8.17
C LEU A 73 -9.33 -3.47 -8.18
N SER A 74 -10.40 -3.10 -8.88
CA SER A 74 -10.83 -1.69 -8.92
C SER A 74 -11.31 -1.19 -7.57
N ALA A 75 -11.89 -2.06 -6.74
CA ALA A 75 -12.24 -1.71 -5.36
C ALA A 75 -10.99 -1.48 -4.49
N GLU A 76 -9.94 -2.30 -4.64
CA GLU A 76 -8.64 -2.07 -3.99
C GLU A 76 -8.05 -0.70 -4.39
N ASP A 77 -7.94 -0.45 -5.69
CA ASP A 77 -7.39 0.81 -6.22
C ASP A 77 -8.23 2.03 -5.76
N ALA A 78 -9.55 1.87 -5.68
CA ALA A 78 -10.45 2.91 -5.18
C ALA A 78 -10.21 3.21 -3.69
N LEU A 79 -10.04 2.17 -2.86
CA LEU A 79 -9.72 2.31 -1.43
C LEU A 79 -8.38 3.02 -1.22
N VAL A 80 -7.38 2.71 -2.06
CA VAL A 80 -6.09 3.42 -2.05
C VAL A 80 -6.28 4.91 -2.40
N LYS A 81 -7.08 5.24 -3.41
CA LYS A 81 -7.36 6.64 -3.80
C LYS A 81 -8.12 7.43 -2.75
N ILE A 82 -9.03 6.77 -2.02
CA ILE A 82 -9.74 7.38 -0.89
C ILE A 82 -8.75 7.71 0.24
N GLY A 83 -7.75 6.85 0.49
CA GLY A 83 -6.68 7.12 1.45
C GLY A 83 -7.05 6.78 2.89
N SER A 84 -6.69 7.66 3.83
CA SER A 84 -6.80 7.44 5.29
C SER A 84 -8.14 6.87 5.78
N PRO A 85 -9.31 7.29 5.28
CA PRO A 85 -10.59 6.69 5.69
C PRO A 85 -10.70 5.18 5.43
N SER A 86 -9.87 4.63 4.52
CA SER A 86 -9.86 3.21 4.18
C SER A 86 -8.97 2.38 5.11
N VAL A 87 -8.09 3.00 5.89
CA VAL A 87 -7.03 2.30 6.64
C VAL A 87 -7.61 1.34 7.67
N GLU A 88 -8.45 1.84 8.58
CA GLU A 88 -9.02 0.99 9.64
C GLU A 88 -9.82 -0.21 9.09
N PRO A 89 -10.75 -0.04 8.12
CA PRO A 89 -11.42 -1.18 7.50
C PRO A 89 -10.47 -2.18 6.81
N LEU A 90 -9.39 -1.71 6.18
CA LEU A 90 -8.40 -2.59 5.55
C LEU A 90 -7.56 -3.34 6.60
N VAL A 91 -7.16 -2.68 7.69
CA VAL A 91 -6.47 -3.31 8.82
C VAL A 91 -7.36 -4.36 9.48
N GLN A 92 -8.67 -4.11 9.59
CA GLN A 92 -9.62 -5.09 10.08
C GLN A 92 -9.67 -6.35 9.19
N LEU A 93 -9.65 -6.18 7.86
CA LEU A 93 -9.54 -7.31 6.94
C LEU A 93 -8.23 -8.10 7.12
N LEU A 94 -7.11 -7.42 7.42
CA LEU A 94 -5.85 -8.09 7.73
C LEU A 94 -5.95 -8.99 8.97
N LYS A 95 -6.69 -8.54 9.98
CA LYS A 95 -6.83 -9.26 11.25
C LYS A 95 -7.79 -10.45 11.18
N GLU A 96 -8.89 -10.32 10.46
CA GLU A 96 -10.05 -11.21 10.62
C GLU A 96 -10.37 -12.06 9.38
N GLU A 97 -9.89 -11.65 8.18
CA GLU A 97 -10.31 -12.32 6.97
C GLU A 97 -9.63 -13.67 6.79
N LYS A 98 -10.42 -14.71 6.55
CA LYS A 98 -9.92 -16.08 6.35
C LYS A 98 -9.16 -16.24 5.04
N SER A 99 -9.60 -15.54 3.99
CA SER A 99 -8.99 -15.61 2.67
C SER A 99 -7.63 -14.89 2.64
N CYS A 100 -6.55 -15.63 2.45
CA CYS A 100 -5.21 -15.06 2.28
C CYS A 100 -5.16 -14.08 1.09
N PHE A 101 -5.95 -14.32 0.05
CA PHE A 101 -6.07 -13.40 -1.08
C PHE A 101 -6.57 -12.02 -0.64
N VAL A 102 -7.64 -11.96 0.16
CA VAL A 102 -8.20 -10.69 0.65
C VAL A 102 -7.20 -10.00 1.58
N ARG A 103 -6.55 -10.76 2.49
CA ARG A 103 -5.50 -10.20 3.35
C ARG A 103 -4.33 -9.64 2.57
N ARG A 104 -3.83 -10.34 1.52
CA ARG A 104 -2.77 -9.81 0.62
C ARG A 104 -3.17 -8.49 -0.05
N ARG A 105 -4.42 -8.39 -0.51
CA ARG A 105 -4.94 -7.16 -1.15
C ARG A 105 -5.06 -6.02 -0.14
N SER A 106 -5.53 -6.32 1.07
CA SER A 106 -5.61 -5.33 2.15
C SER A 106 -4.21 -4.83 2.55
N ALA A 107 -3.24 -5.75 2.74
CA ALA A 107 -1.87 -5.38 3.05
C ALA A 107 -1.24 -4.50 1.96
N ARG A 108 -1.50 -4.83 0.68
CA ARG A 108 -1.04 -4.03 -0.45
C ARG A 108 -1.67 -2.65 -0.47
N ALA A 109 -2.99 -2.56 -0.28
CA ALA A 109 -3.68 -1.27 -0.25
C ALA A 109 -3.18 -0.38 0.89
N VAL A 110 -3.06 -0.93 2.10
CA VAL A 110 -2.54 -0.20 3.27
C VAL A 110 -1.11 0.30 3.02
N LYS A 111 -0.26 -0.54 2.44
CA LYS A 111 1.11 -0.17 2.04
C LYS A 111 1.14 1.04 1.07
N GLU A 112 0.22 1.09 0.09
CA GLU A 112 0.16 2.21 -0.86
C GLU A 112 -0.39 3.50 -0.23
N ILE A 113 -1.29 3.38 0.76
CA ILE A 113 -1.86 4.55 1.47
C ILE A 113 -0.79 5.22 2.35
N LYS A 114 0.12 4.46 2.96
CA LYS A 114 1.24 4.94 3.81
C LYS A 114 0.81 5.77 5.02
N ASP A 115 -0.35 5.47 5.58
CA ASP A 115 -0.87 6.16 6.75
C ASP A 115 -0.26 5.57 8.04
N PRO A 116 0.33 6.39 8.93
CA PRO A 116 0.92 5.93 10.20
C PRO A 116 -0.07 5.17 11.09
N CYS A 117 -1.36 5.46 11.03
CA CYS A 117 -2.37 4.74 11.80
C CYS A 117 -2.42 3.23 11.50
N ALA A 118 -1.84 2.79 10.38
CA ALA A 118 -1.74 1.38 10.02
C ALA A 118 -0.61 0.64 10.76
N ALA A 119 0.33 1.32 11.41
CA ALA A 119 1.58 0.74 11.91
C ALA A 119 1.34 -0.49 12.79
N GLU A 120 0.46 -0.39 13.80
CA GLU A 120 0.17 -1.51 14.70
C GLU A 120 -0.43 -2.73 13.99
N GLY A 121 -1.37 -2.49 13.07
CA GLY A 121 -1.98 -3.56 12.27
C GLY A 121 -0.98 -4.24 11.34
N LEU A 122 -0.09 -3.46 10.72
CA LEU A 122 0.97 -3.97 9.86
C LEU A 122 2.03 -4.73 10.66
N VAL A 123 2.45 -4.25 11.85
CA VAL A 123 3.37 -4.98 12.74
C VAL A 123 2.80 -6.36 13.05
N LYS A 124 1.53 -6.42 13.50
CA LYS A 124 0.88 -7.70 13.79
C LYS A 124 0.83 -8.61 12.56
N ALA A 125 0.45 -8.09 11.39
CA ALA A 125 0.40 -8.86 10.16
C ALA A 125 1.79 -9.35 9.72
N ALA A 126 2.82 -8.50 9.80
CA ALA A 126 4.20 -8.88 9.48
C ALA A 126 4.74 -9.98 10.40
N ALA A 127 4.43 -9.91 11.69
CA ALA A 127 4.91 -10.86 12.69
C ALA A 127 4.20 -12.22 12.64
N THR A 128 2.89 -12.24 12.36
CA THR A 128 2.08 -13.43 12.68
C THR A 128 1.19 -13.95 11.57
N ASP A 129 1.07 -13.29 10.41
CA ASP A 129 0.21 -13.80 9.34
C ASP A 129 0.75 -15.13 8.81
N ALA A 130 -0.13 -16.09 8.60
CA ALA A 130 0.24 -17.41 8.06
C ALA A 130 0.78 -17.33 6.62
N ASP A 131 0.41 -16.28 5.87
CA ASP A 131 0.79 -16.09 4.47
C ASP A 131 2.03 -15.21 4.33
N CYS A 132 3.09 -15.75 3.76
CA CYS A 132 4.36 -15.05 3.56
C CYS A 132 4.24 -13.77 2.70
N CYS A 133 3.31 -13.75 1.74
CA CYS A 133 3.10 -12.55 0.92
C CYS A 133 2.45 -11.44 1.76
N VAL A 134 1.53 -11.78 2.68
CA VAL A 134 0.96 -10.81 3.61
C VAL A 134 2.05 -10.24 4.50
N ARG A 135 2.88 -11.11 5.12
CA ARG A 135 3.99 -10.65 5.99
C ARG A 135 4.94 -9.70 5.25
N ARG A 136 5.32 -10.03 4.00
CA ARG A 136 6.19 -9.16 3.18
C ARG A 136 5.53 -7.84 2.77
N PHE A 137 4.24 -7.84 2.40
CA PHE A 137 3.55 -6.58 2.09
C PHE A 137 3.41 -5.71 3.33
N ALA A 138 3.13 -6.30 4.49
CA ALA A 138 3.08 -5.59 5.76
C ALA A 138 4.44 -4.99 6.12
N ALA A 139 5.53 -5.77 6.04
CA ALA A 139 6.89 -5.28 6.27
C ALA A 139 7.26 -4.14 5.31
N ARG A 140 6.85 -4.24 4.03
CA ARG A 140 7.05 -3.16 3.06
C ARG A 140 6.26 -1.90 3.43
N GLY A 141 5.03 -2.06 3.90
CA GLY A 141 4.22 -0.94 4.39
C GLY A 141 4.89 -0.23 5.58
N LEU A 142 5.39 -1.01 6.54
CA LEU A 142 6.14 -0.48 7.69
C LEU A 142 7.39 0.29 7.27
N ALA A 143 8.09 -0.19 6.23
CA ALA A 143 9.27 0.50 5.69
C ALA A 143 8.99 1.91 5.14
N ASP A 144 7.77 2.18 4.70
CA ASP A 144 7.35 3.44 4.09
C ASP A 144 6.57 4.35 5.05
N ILE A 145 6.28 3.87 6.26
CA ILE A 145 5.59 4.61 7.32
C ILE A 145 6.63 5.22 8.28
N ASN A 146 6.52 6.52 8.53
CA ASN A 146 7.36 7.18 9.52
C ASN A 146 6.70 7.10 10.91
N ASP A 147 6.83 5.94 11.55
CA ASP A 147 6.26 5.63 12.86
C ASP A 147 7.29 4.92 13.76
N PRO A 148 7.42 5.32 15.04
CA PRO A 148 8.40 4.71 15.96
C PRO A 148 8.21 3.21 16.16
N LYS A 149 6.97 2.72 16.29
CA LYS A 149 6.68 1.28 16.45
C LYS A 149 7.07 0.47 15.21
N ALA A 150 6.87 1.05 14.01
CA ALA A 150 7.31 0.43 12.77
C ALA A 150 8.84 0.30 12.73
N SER A 151 9.56 1.35 13.12
CA SER A 151 11.02 1.37 13.17
C SER A 151 11.57 0.38 14.19
N GLU A 152 11.02 0.36 15.41
CA GLU A 152 11.40 -0.56 16.48
C GLU A 152 11.23 -2.02 16.04
N PHE A 153 10.08 -2.36 15.49
CA PHE A 153 9.82 -3.71 14.97
C PHE A 153 10.82 -4.12 13.88
N LEU A 154 11.07 -3.23 12.90
CA LEU A 154 12.00 -3.54 11.82
C LEU A 154 13.45 -3.69 12.32
N ASP A 155 13.88 -2.85 13.25
CA ASP A 155 15.22 -2.95 13.85
C ASP A 155 15.38 -4.27 14.64
N GLU A 156 14.36 -4.72 15.38
CA GLU A 156 14.35 -6.03 16.03
C GLU A 156 14.44 -7.18 15.02
N GLU A 157 13.69 -7.13 13.92
CA GLU A 157 13.71 -8.18 12.90
C GLU A 157 15.07 -8.25 12.17
N MET A 158 15.79 -7.13 12.03
CA MET A 158 17.18 -7.12 11.57
C MET A 158 18.09 -7.86 12.56
N MET A 159 17.95 -7.61 13.86
CA MET A 159 18.74 -8.29 14.90
C MET A 159 18.47 -9.79 14.93
N LYS A 160 17.23 -10.19 14.70
CA LYS A 160 16.83 -11.62 14.59
C LYS A 160 17.25 -12.27 13.26
N LYS A 161 17.79 -11.50 12.30
CA LYS A 161 18.11 -11.93 10.93
C LYS A 161 16.88 -12.56 10.21
N ASN A 162 15.71 -12.00 10.42
CA ASN A 162 14.49 -12.46 9.74
C ASN A 162 14.51 -12.05 8.27
N LEU A 163 15.12 -12.87 7.41
CA LEU A 163 15.35 -12.55 5.99
C LEU A 163 14.06 -12.28 5.23
N GLU A 164 12.95 -12.88 5.63
CA GLU A 164 11.65 -12.65 5.00
C GLU A 164 11.17 -11.21 5.22
N ILE A 165 11.19 -10.74 6.46
CA ILE A 165 10.80 -9.36 6.82
C ILE A 165 11.80 -8.37 6.24
N ILE A 166 13.10 -8.66 6.35
CA ILE A 166 14.18 -7.83 5.82
C ILE A 166 14.01 -7.65 4.31
N SER A 167 13.67 -8.71 3.58
CA SER A 167 13.43 -8.63 2.14
C SER A 167 12.19 -7.81 1.76
N GLY A 168 11.18 -7.77 2.60
CA GLY A 168 10.03 -6.88 2.45
C GLY A 168 10.40 -5.42 2.71
N ALA A 169 11.09 -5.17 3.82
CA ALA A 169 11.43 -3.85 4.33
C ALA A 169 12.81 -3.32 3.87
N TYR A 170 13.50 -3.97 2.93
CA TYR A 170 14.86 -3.59 2.51
C TYR A 170 15.07 -2.10 2.22
N PRO A 171 14.08 -1.31 1.69
CA PRO A 171 14.32 0.10 1.47
C PRO A 171 14.44 0.92 2.76
N TYR A 172 13.82 0.47 3.84
CA TYR A 172 14.01 1.06 5.16
C TYR A 172 15.49 0.90 5.58
N TYR A 173 16.04 -0.31 5.47
CA TYR A 173 17.41 -0.60 5.87
C TYR A 173 18.45 0.09 4.98
N ILE A 174 18.18 0.22 3.66
CA ILE A 174 19.04 1.04 2.76
C ILE A 174 19.06 2.49 3.23
N ARG A 175 17.90 3.09 3.53
CA ARG A 175 17.84 4.47 4.01
C ARG A 175 18.51 4.67 5.36
N ARG A 176 18.39 3.70 6.26
CA ARG A 176 19.09 3.71 7.55
C ARG A 176 20.60 3.64 7.39
N GLY A 177 21.10 2.86 6.44
CA GLY A 177 22.52 2.74 6.14
C GLY A 177 23.35 2.26 7.32
N VAL A 178 22.82 1.32 8.11
CA VAL A 178 23.51 0.80 9.31
C VAL A 178 24.72 -0.02 8.88
N PRO A 179 25.95 0.37 9.24
CA PRO A 179 27.16 -0.39 8.91
C PRO A 179 27.08 -1.83 9.46
N GLY A 180 27.43 -2.82 8.63
CA GLY A 180 27.35 -4.23 8.98
C GLY A 180 26.03 -4.91 8.65
N SER A 181 24.99 -4.16 8.24
CA SER A 181 23.72 -4.74 7.78
C SER A 181 23.77 -5.25 6.32
N GLU A 182 24.83 -4.90 5.58
CA GLU A 182 24.98 -5.23 4.16
C GLU A 182 24.98 -6.74 3.91
N ASP A 183 25.65 -7.52 4.75
CA ASP A 183 25.72 -8.98 4.60
C ASP A 183 24.34 -9.62 4.73
N ILE A 184 23.56 -9.16 5.69
CA ILE A 184 22.20 -9.65 5.92
C ILE A 184 21.29 -9.25 4.76
N LEU A 185 21.45 -8.03 4.22
CA LEU A 185 20.69 -7.57 3.05
C LEU A 185 21.05 -8.38 1.79
N VAL A 186 22.33 -8.71 1.60
CA VAL A 186 22.78 -9.60 0.50
C VAL A 186 22.21 -11.00 0.67
N GLU A 187 22.19 -11.54 1.88
CA GLU A 187 21.58 -12.82 2.18
C GLU A 187 20.08 -12.81 1.90
N ALA A 188 19.35 -11.78 2.35
CA ALA A 188 17.95 -11.61 2.06
C ALA A 188 17.64 -11.49 0.54
N LEU A 189 18.54 -10.86 -0.22
CA LEU A 189 18.42 -10.80 -1.68
C LEU A 189 18.57 -12.17 -2.35
N LYS A 190 19.48 -13.03 -1.84
CA LYS A 190 19.70 -14.38 -2.37
C LYS A 190 18.55 -15.32 -2.07
N GLU A 191 17.97 -15.24 -0.87
CA GLU A 191 16.82 -16.04 -0.43
C GLU A 191 15.52 -15.62 -1.08
N CYS A 192 15.36 -14.34 -1.40
CA CYS A 192 14.17 -13.85 -2.06
C CYS A 192 14.19 -14.11 -3.55
N PHE A 193 13.51 -15.17 -3.98
CA PHE A 193 13.31 -15.49 -5.39
C PHE A 193 12.86 -14.27 -6.20
N TYR A 194 13.79 -13.64 -6.95
CA TYR A 194 13.53 -12.65 -7.99
C TYR A 194 12.84 -11.33 -7.62
N ASN A 195 13.33 -10.62 -6.66
CA ASN A 195 12.91 -9.24 -6.52
C ASN A 195 13.77 -8.33 -7.42
N LYS A 196 13.40 -8.23 -8.72
CA LYS A 196 14.08 -7.34 -9.69
C LYS A 196 14.21 -5.92 -9.15
N LYS A 197 13.19 -5.43 -8.43
CA LYS A 197 13.21 -4.12 -7.81
C LYS A 197 14.31 -4.01 -6.76
N MET A 198 14.46 -5.01 -5.90
CA MET A 198 15.51 -5.04 -4.86
C MET A 198 16.91 -5.05 -5.50
N VAL A 199 17.10 -5.83 -6.60
CA VAL A 199 18.35 -5.85 -7.36
C VAL A 199 18.66 -4.45 -7.92
N SER A 200 17.70 -3.79 -8.58
CA SER A 200 17.89 -2.45 -9.14
C SER A 200 18.16 -1.40 -8.05
N ASP A 201 17.44 -1.48 -6.92
CA ASP A 201 17.66 -0.57 -5.78
C ASP A 201 19.05 -0.77 -5.17
N PHE A 202 19.54 -2.01 -5.05
CA PHE A 202 20.91 -2.32 -4.55
C PHE A 202 21.99 -1.77 -5.48
N ALA A 203 21.83 -1.97 -6.79
CA ALA A 203 22.79 -1.47 -7.77
C ALA A 203 22.94 0.06 -7.76
N CYS A 204 21.87 0.77 -7.40
CA CYS A 204 21.81 2.23 -7.48
C CYS A 204 21.83 2.93 -6.10
N CYS A 205 21.90 2.21 -4.98
CA CYS A 205 21.78 2.80 -3.64
C CYS A 205 23.04 3.57 -3.18
N GLY A 206 24.19 3.35 -3.81
CA GLY A 206 25.45 3.99 -3.45
C GLY A 206 26.27 3.25 -2.38
N ASN A 207 25.91 1.99 -2.05
CA ASN A 207 26.72 1.10 -1.25
C ASN A 207 27.40 0.05 -2.15
N GLU A 208 28.73 0.00 -2.13
CA GLU A 208 29.50 -0.82 -3.07
C GLU A 208 29.26 -2.32 -2.91
N LYS A 209 29.08 -2.81 -1.68
CA LYS A 209 28.84 -4.23 -1.40
C LYS A 209 27.47 -4.69 -1.94
N LEU A 210 26.44 -3.87 -1.74
CA LEU A 210 25.10 -4.15 -2.28
C LEU A 210 25.09 -4.09 -3.80
N LYS A 211 25.83 -3.15 -4.39
CA LYS A 211 26.01 -3.03 -5.85
C LYS A 211 26.68 -4.28 -6.43
N GLN A 212 27.78 -4.75 -5.84
CA GLN A 212 28.45 -5.98 -6.29
C GLN A 212 27.51 -7.18 -6.28
N ALA A 213 26.71 -7.35 -5.21
CA ALA A 213 25.73 -8.44 -5.13
C ALA A 213 24.64 -8.32 -6.22
N ALA A 214 24.21 -7.09 -6.55
CA ALA A 214 23.28 -6.86 -7.63
C ALA A 214 23.87 -7.16 -9.01
N ASP A 215 25.13 -6.76 -9.26
CA ASP A 215 25.86 -7.00 -10.50
C ASP A 215 26.07 -8.50 -10.77
N GLU A 216 26.40 -9.28 -9.74
CA GLU A 216 26.50 -10.74 -9.83
C GLU A 216 25.17 -11.38 -10.29
N ILE A 217 24.05 -10.94 -9.73
CA ILE A 217 22.73 -11.46 -10.08
C ILE A 217 22.33 -11.06 -11.49
N THR A 218 22.56 -9.80 -11.88
CA THR A 218 22.25 -9.31 -13.24
C THR A 218 23.06 -10.07 -14.28
N LYS A 219 24.36 -10.28 -14.06
CA LYS A 219 25.23 -11.06 -14.94
C LYS A 219 24.78 -12.51 -15.05
N LYS A 220 24.49 -13.16 -13.92
CA LYS A 220 24.07 -14.58 -13.88
C LYS A 220 22.75 -14.82 -14.60
N ARG A 221 21.87 -13.80 -14.68
CA ARG A 221 20.49 -13.96 -15.13
C ARG A 221 20.15 -13.19 -16.40
N GLY A 222 21.09 -12.48 -17.00
CA GLY A 222 20.88 -11.73 -18.24
C GLY A 222 19.87 -10.60 -18.11
N TYR A 223 19.84 -9.92 -16.97
CA TYR A 223 18.86 -8.89 -16.68
C TYR A 223 19.52 -7.51 -16.67
N THR A 224 18.89 -6.50 -17.27
CA THR A 224 19.42 -5.13 -17.38
C THR A 224 18.70 -4.20 -16.43
N ILE A 225 19.46 -3.42 -15.67
CA ILE A 225 18.92 -2.36 -14.81
C ILE A 225 18.66 -1.13 -15.68
N PRO A 226 17.45 -0.54 -15.64
CA PRO A 226 17.17 0.70 -16.36
C PRO A 226 18.14 1.83 -15.95
N SER A 227 18.67 2.57 -16.92
CA SER A 227 19.64 3.65 -16.68
C SER A 227 19.07 4.85 -15.91
N ASP A 228 17.75 5.02 -15.96
CA ASP A 228 16.98 6.05 -15.28
C ASP A 228 16.42 5.58 -13.92
N TRP A 229 16.86 4.40 -13.44
CA TRP A 229 16.36 3.85 -12.18
C TRP A 229 16.73 4.77 -11.00
N SER A 230 15.70 5.15 -10.23
CA SER A 230 15.83 5.88 -8.97
C SER A 230 15.26 5.05 -7.82
N GLY A 231 16.08 4.77 -6.84
CA GLY A 231 15.71 4.00 -5.65
C GLY A 231 16.21 4.64 -4.36
N PRO A 232 16.00 3.99 -3.22
CA PRO A 232 16.50 4.47 -1.94
C PRO A 232 18.02 4.59 -1.97
N LYS A 233 18.56 5.59 -1.26
CA LYS A 233 20.00 5.81 -1.14
C LYS A 233 20.50 5.37 0.23
N TRP A 234 21.70 4.82 0.27
CA TRP A 234 22.32 4.32 1.48
C TRP A 234 22.54 5.45 2.50
N GLY A 235 22.04 5.26 3.74
CA GLY A 235 22.19 6.24 4.81
C GLY A 235 21.51 7.58 4.59
N LYS A 236 20.49 7.65 3.72
CA LYS A 236 19.70 8.88 3.49
C LYS A 236 18.25 8.64 3.89
N ILE A 237 17.95 9.03 5.13
CA ILE A 237 16.60 9.02 5.71
C ILE A 237 15.79 10.19 5.17
#